data_87cd9e11281f9c1524f5de3eea61a5c4
#
_entry.id   87cd9e11281f9c1524f5de3eea61a5c4
#
_cell.length_a   1.000
_cell.length_b   1.000
_cell.length_c   1.000
_cell.angle_alpha   90.00
_cell.angle_beta   90.00
_cell.angle_gamma   90.00
#
_symmetry.space_group_name_H-M   'P 1'
#
loop_
_entity.id
_entity.type
_entity.pdbx_description
1 polymer ?
#
loop_
_entity_poly.entity_id
_entity_poly.type
_entity_poly.pdbx_seq_one_letter_code
_entity_poly.pdbx_strand_id
1 'polypeptide(L)'
;MAGPWRLTPETYSTARCTIALVSSSFEIGPVQVGSGRLFLIAGPCVIESEAHTRSIAEAVQRIAADVGIPLIFKASYDKANRTSVKSFRGPGLKEGTRILGLIAKDTGLPVLTDVHEPAHCEVAAQAVDVLQIPAFLCRQTDLLVAAGKTGRAVNIKKGQFVAPWDMGHAVEKVTSAGNPRVFLTERGFSFGYNNLVVDMRSLAVMRKLAPVVFDGTHSVQTPSSAGGKSGGQPEFIPVLARAAVAAGVDGLFLEVHDDPPNAKSDGANALNLNDLRPLLERLLAIHAVAS
;
A
#
# COMPACT_ATOMS: atom_id res chain seq x y z
N MET A 1 -15.43 42.84 -38.96
CA MET A 1 -15.29 41.51 -39.57
C MET A 1 -14.22 40.77 -38.75
N ALA A 2 -14.64 39.91 -37.85
CA ALA A 2 -13.76 39.13 -36.99
C ALA A 2 -13.48 37.79 -37.70
N GLY A 3 -12.21 37.49 -38.00
CA GLY A 3 -11.78 36.25 -38.62
C GLY A 3 -11.82 35.05 -37.66
N PRO A 4 -12.03 33.83 -38.16
CA PRO A 4 -12.20 32.66 -37.32
C PRO A 4 -10.83 32.24 -36.74
N TRP A 5 -10.79 32.03 -35.43
CA TRP A 5 -9.68 31.42 -34.72
C TRP A 5 -9.49 29.98 -35.21
N ARG A 6 -8.48 29.72 -36.02
CA ARG A 6 -8.03 28.37 -36.33
C ARG A 6 -7.10 27.93 -35.21
N LEU A 7 -7.59 26.99 -34.37
CA LEU A 7 -6.70 26.21 -33.51
C LEU A 7 -5.91 25.25 -34.42
N THR A 8 -4.63 25.49 -34.60
CA THR A 8 -3.72 24.51 -35.13
C THR A 8 -3.56 23.39 -34.14
N PRO A 9 -3.60 22.10 -34.53
CA PRO A 9 -3.25 21.03 -33.64
C PRO A 9 -1.75 21.16 -33.33
N GLU A 10 -1.42 21.67 -32.16
CA GLU A 10 -0.08 21.51 -31.61
C GLU A 10 0.18 20.01 -31.50
N THR A 11 1.13 19.54 -32.27
CA THR A 11 1.70 18.21 -32.16
C THR A 11 2.19 18.05 -30.70
N TYR A 12 1.44 17.35 -29.88
CA TYR A 12 1.96 16.83 -28.63
C TYR A 12 3.14 15.93 -29.02
N SER A 13 4.34 16.48 -28.91
CA SER A 13 5.57 15.71 -28.93
C SER A 13 5.43 14.69 -27.81
N THR A 14 5.17 13.44 -28.17
CA THR A 14 5.35 12.30 -27.30
C THR A 14 6.85 12.16 -27.08
N ALA A 15 7.40 13.00 -26.21
CA ALA A 15 8.64 12.68 -25.54
C ALA A 15 8.35 11.34 -24.84
N ARG A 16 8.79 10.24 -25.46
CA ARG A 16 8.87 8.95 -24.80
C ARG A 16 9.83 9.16 -23.64
N CYS A 17 9.29 9.49 -22.47
CA CYS A 17 10.01 9.33 -21.22
C CYS A 17 10.40 7.85 -21.21
N THR A 18 11.68 7.58 -21.41
CA THR A 18 12.22 6.22 -21.30
C THR A 18 12.17 5.91 -19.83
N ILE A 19 11.00 5.44 -19.35
CA ILE A 19 10.87 4.89 -18.01
C ILE A 19 11.86 3.74 -17.98
N ALA A 20 12.93 3.89 -17.20
CA ALA A 20 13.86 2.81 -16.94
C ALA A 20 13.02 1.60 -16.52
N LEU A 21 13.22 0.47 -17.23
CA LEU A 21 12.36 -0.71 -17.20
C LEU A 21 11.97 -1.07 -15.76
N VAL A 22 10.72 -0.78 -15.39
CA VAL A 22 10.09 -1.39 -14.24
C VAL A 22 9.94 -2.87 -14.57
N SER A 23 10.32 -3.74 -13.66
CA SER A 23 10.05 -5.16 -13.84
C SER A 23 8.54 -5.35 -13.83
N SER A 24 8.00 -5.92 -14.91
CA SER A 24 6.57 -6.27 -14.99
C SER A 24 6.18 -7.31 -13.93
N SER A 25 7.14 -8.12 -13.47
CA SER A 25 7.00 -9.09 -12.39
C SER A 25 8.32 -9.30 -11.67
N PHE A 26 8.25 -9.55 -10.35
CA PHE A 26 9.42 -9.85 -9.51
C PHE A 26 8.98 -10.60 -8.25
N GLU A 27 9.96 -11.17 -7.55
CA GLU A 27 9.72 -11.97 -6.36
C GLU A 27 10.06 -11.20 -5.07
N ILE A 28 9.25 -11.45 -4.03
CA ILE A 28 9.49 -11.04 -2.64
C ILE A 28 9.32 -12.30 -1.78
N GLY A 29 10.40 -13.01 -1.50
CA GLY A 29 10.31 -14.35 -0.94
C GLY A 29 9.44 -15.26 -1.82
N PRO A 30 8.41 -15.92 -1.27
CA PRO A 30 7.49 -16.78 -2.04
C PRO A 30 6.43 -16.00 -2.83
N VAL A 31 6.35 -14.69 -2.68
CA VAL A 31 5.32 -13.85 -3.31
C VAL A 31 5.78 -13.37 -4.67
N GLN A 32 5.04 -13.71 -5.72
CA GLN A 32 5.28 -13.21 -7.07
C GLN A 32 4.39 -11.99 -7.33
N VAL A 33 4.99 -10.82 -7.42
CA VAL A 33 4.32 -9.55 -7.72
C VAL A 33 4.21 -9.38 -9.24
N GLY A 34 3.05 -9.02 -9.76
CA GLY A 34 2.83 -8.77 -11.21
C GLY A 34 2.72 -10.03 -12.06
N SER A 35 2.57 -11.21 -11.48
CA SER A 35 2.46 -12.49 -12.19
C SER A 35 1.04 -12.85 -12.68
N GLY A 36 0.05 -12.02 -12.35
CA GLY A 36 -1.37 -12.35 -12.53
C GLY A 36 -1.97 -13.16 -11.38
N ARG A 37 -1.17 -13.65 -10.44
CA ARG A 37 -1.64 -14.29 -9.21
C ARG A 37 -1.88 -13.23 -8.12
N LEU A 38 -3.08 -13.22 -7.54
CA LEU A 38 -3.42 -12.31 -6.45
C LEU A 38 -2.60 -12.62 -5.20
N PHE A 39 -2.02 -11.57 -4.56
CA PHE A 39 -1.34 -11.68 -3.27
C PHE A 39 -1.94 -10.74 -2.23
N LEU A 40 -1.66 -10.99 -0.97
CA LEU A 40 -2.15 -10.21 0.17
C LEU A 40 -1.00 -9.51 0.88
N ILE A 41 -1.19 -8.23 1.21
CA ILE A 41 -0.42 -7.51 2.21
C ILE A 41 -1.36 -7.30 3.39
N ALA A 42 -1.06 -7.88 4.55
CA ALA A 42 -1.92 -7.73 5.73
C ALA A 42 -1.15 -7.75 7.04
N GLY A 43 -1.76 -7.13 8.05
CA GLY A 43 -1.25 -7.04 9.41
C GLY A 43 -1.83 -5.83 10.14
N PRO A 44 -1.38 -5.52 11.37
CA PRO A 44 -1.91 -4.40 12.13
C PRO A 44 -1.46 -3.06 11.53
N CYS A 45 -2.25 -2.01 11.78
CA CYS A 45 -1.91 -0.65 11.37
C CYS A 45 -0.53 -0.23 11.87
N VAL A 46 -0.24 -0.48 13.15
CA VAL A 46 0.99 -0.12 13.85
C VAL A 46 1.39 -1.24 14.81
N ILE A 47 2.67 -1.35 15.10
CA ILE A 47 3.16 -2.22 16.18
C ILE A 47 2.68 -1.66 17.52
N GLU A 48 1.76 -2.33 18.16
CA GLU A 48 1.24 -1.96 19.49
C GLU A 48 2.08 -2.56 20.62
N SER A 49 2.50 -3.81 20.44
CA SER A 49 3.48 -4.55 21.25
C SER A 49 4.05 -5.70 20.43
N GLU A 50 5.18 -6.26 20.83
CA GLU A 50 5.76 -7.45 20.19
C GLU A 50 4.79 -8.63 20.23
N ALA A 51 4.19 -8.90 21.39
CA ALA A 51 3.28 -10.05 21.57
C ALA A 51 2.02 -9.92 20.70
N HIS A 52 1.39 -8.75 20.64
CA HIS A 52 0.23 -8.50 19.77
C HIS A 52 0.59 -8.62 18.30
N THR A 53 1.71 -8.02 17.88
CA THR A 53 2.15 -8.09 16.47
C THR A 53 2.41 -9.53 16.04
N ARG A 54 3.02 -10.34 16.89
CA ARG A 54 3.26 -11.76 16.68
C ARG A 54 1.94 -12.55 16.54
N SER A 55 1.01 -12.35 17.47
CA SER A 55 -0.30 -13.01 17.44
C SER A 55 -1.06 -12.73 16.15
N ILE A 56 -1.07 -11.47 15.71
CA ILE A 56 -1.69 -11.09 14.41
C ILE A 56 -0.95 -11.72 13.24
N ALA A 57 0.39 -11.73 13.24
CA ALA A 57 1.17 -12.33 12.16
C ALA A 57 0.87 -13.82 11.99
N GLU A 58 0.85 -14.58 13.08
CA GLU A 58 0.52 -16.01 13.08
C GLU A 58 -0.93 -16.27 12.64
N ALA A 59 -1.88 -15.42 13.06
CA ALA A 59 -3.29 -15.56 12.68
C ALA A 59 -3.49 -15.29 11.18
N VAL A 60 -2.92 -14.20 10.67
CA VAL A 60 -3.02 -13.86 9.24
C VAL A 60 -2.29 -14.89 8.38
N GLN A 61 -1.13 -15.40 8.83
CA GLN A 61 -0.40 -16.47 8.14
C GLN A 61 -1.25 -17.73 8.00
N ARG A 62 -1.89 -18.19 9.07
CA ARG A 62 -2.80 -19.36 9.02
C ARG A 62 -3.95 -19.13 8.05
N ILE A 63 -4.63 -17.99 8.15
CA ILE A 63 -5.75 -17.67 7.25
C ILE A 63 -5.27 -17.66 5.78
N ALA A 64 -4.15 -16.99 5.49
CA ALA A 64 -3.61 -16.91 4.13
C ALA A 64 -3.22 -18.28 3.57
N ALA A 65 -2.60 -19.14 4.40
CA ALA A 65 -2.25 -20.52 4.03
C ALA A 65 -3.51 -21.37 3.73
N ASP A 66 -4.53 -21.28 4.58
CA ASP A 66 -5.75 -22.05 4.45
C ASP A 66 -6.54 -21.70 3.15
N VAL A 67 -6.54 -20.42 2.75
CA VAL A 67 -7.21 -19.98 1.50
C VAL A 67 -6.27 -20.02 0.27
N GLY A 68 -4.98 -20.29 0.47
CA GLY A 68 -3.99 -20.43 -0.61
C GLY A 68 -3.55 -19.11 -1.25
N ILE A 69 -3.60 -17.97 -0.51
CA ILE A 69 -3.14 -16.67 -1.00
C ILE A 69 -1.73 -16.36 -0.49
N PRO A 70 -0.76 -15.98 -1.37
CA PRO A 70 0.57 -15.54 -0.92
C PRO A 70 0.47 -14.28 -0.05
N LEU A 71 1.26 -14.21 1.03
CA LEU A 71 1.18 -13.17 2.05
C LEU A 71 2.50 -12.42 2.22
N ILE A 72 2.44 -11.08 2.29
CA ILE A 72 3.45 -10.19 2.84
C ILE A 72 2.88 -9.63 4.15
N PHE A 73 3.55 -9.87 5.28
CA PHE A 73 3.12 -9.33 6.56
C PHE A 73 3.47 -7.85 6.65
N LYS A 74 2.56 -7.03 7.16
CA LYS A 74 2.75 -5.58 7.29
C LYS A 74 2.52 -5.10 8.71
N ALA A 75 3.44 -4.30 9.24
CA ALA A 75 3.17 -3.43 10.39
C ALA A 75 4.07 -2.19 10.33
N SER A 76 3.53 -1.04 10.79
CA SER A 76 4.30 0.21 10.85
C SER A 76 5.02 0.34 12.20
N TYR A 77 6.29 0.72 12.18
CA TYR A 77 7.05 1.02 13.40
C TYR A 77 6.73 2.41 13.95
N ASP A 78 6.23 3.31 13.11
CA ASP A 78 5.83 4.68 13.46
C ASP A 78 4.66 5.14 12.60
N LYS A 79 3.79 5.92 13.15
CA LYS A 79 2.74 6.69 12.46
C LYS A 79 3.11 8.18 12.52
N ALA A 80 4.03 8.59 11.64
CA ALA A 80 4.62 9.94 11.66
C ALA A 80 3.64 11.07 11.30
N ASN A 81 2.51 10.76 10.66
CA ASN A 81 1.54 11.72 10.13
C ASN A 81 0.24 11.83 10.95
N ARG A 82 0.31 11.56 12.26
CA ARG A 82 -0.86 11.68 13.15
C ARG A 82 -1.44 13.09 13.17
N THR A 83 -2.77 13.21 13.18
CA THR A 83 -3.47 14.48 13.32
C THR A 83 -3.19 15.13 14.67
N SER A 84 -3.16 14.36 15.76
CA SER A 84 -2.83 14.85 17.10
C SER A 84 -1.43 14.42 17.52
N VAL A 85 -0.64 15.36 18.04
CA VAL A 85 0.69 15.08 18.61
C VAL A 85 0.65 14.11 19.81
N LYS A 86 -0.51 13.99 20.48
CA LYS A 86 -0.72 13.09 21.62
C LYS A 86 -1.10 11.66 21.21
N SER A 87 -1.33 11.41 19.91
CA SER A 87 -1.72 10.08 19.42
C SER A 87 -0.58 9.08 19.55
N PHE A 88 -0.92 7.82 19.78
CA PHE A 88 0.04 6.72 19.76
C PHE A 88 0.72 6.62 18.39
N ARG A 89 2.04 6.54 18.38
CA ARG A 89 2.84 6.51 17.15
C ARG A 89 3.45 5.15 16.85
N GLY A 90 3.64 4.30 17.83
CA GLY A 90 4.37 3.04 17.72
C GLY A 90 5.67 3.05 18.53
N PRO A 91 6.49 1.96 18.45
CA PRO A 91 7.72 1.80 19.22
C PRO A 91 8.91 2.60 18.67
N GLY A 92 8.78 3.20 17.49
CA GLY A 92 9.88 3.88 16.79
C GLY A 92 10.76 2.93 15.97
N LEU A 93 11.68 3.52 15.18
CA LEU A 93 12.47 2.81 14.16
C LEU A 93 13.25 1.63 14.75
N LYS A 94 14.09 1.86 15.76
CA LYS A 94 15.00 0.84 16.29
C LYS A 94 14.28 -0.38 16.86
N GLU A 95 13.30 -0.15 17.71
CA GLU A 95 12.55 -1.23 18.35
C GLU A 95 11.58 -1.88 17.36
N GLY A 96 10.92 -1.09 16.50
CA GLY A 96 10.01 -1.61 15.52
C GLY A 96 10.70 -2.50 14.47
N THR A 97 11.86 -2.11 13.98
CA THR A 97 12.63 -2.95 13.03
C THR A 97 13.15 -4.22 13.72
N ARG A 98 13.53 -4.16 15.00
CA ARG A 98 13.88 -5.37 15.78
C ARG A 98 12.70 -6.35 15.84
N ILE A 99 11.50 -5.85 16.17
CA ILE A 99 10.28 -6.69 16.25
C ILE A 99 9.96 -7.29 14.89
N LEU A 100 9.99 -6.49 13.81
CA LEU A 100 9.70 -6.96 12.46
C LEU A 100 10.70 -8.03 11.99
N GLY A 101 11.98 -7.87 12.30
CA GLY A 101 13.01 -8.87 12.01
C GLY A 101 12.78 -10.19 12.75
N LEU A 102 12.30 -10.15 14.01
CA LEU A 102 11.90 -11.36 14.74
C LEU A 102 10.68 -12.03 14.09
N ILE A 103 9.65 -11.25 13.71
CA ILE A 103 8.47 -11.80 13.01
C ILE A 103 8.89 -12.48 11.70
N ALA A 104 9.71 -11.81 10.88
CA ALA A 104 10.22 -12.39 9.63
C ALA A 104 10.95 -13.73 9.88
N LYS A 105 11.83 -13.77 10.88
CA LYS A 105 12.59 -14.98 11.25
C LYS A 105 11.70 -16.13 11.71
N ASP A 106 10.73 -15.83 12.59
CA ASP A 106 9.92 -16.84 13.25
C ASP A 106 8.81 -17.39 12.36
N THR A 107 8.25 -16.56 11.47
CA THR A 107 7.17 -16.95 10.55
C THR A 107 7.65 -17.37 9.17
N GLY A 108 8.84 -16.95 8.76
CA GLY A 108 9.35 -17.11 7.39
C GLY A 108 8.63 -16.22 6.36
N LEU A 109 7.75 -15.31 6.79
CA LEU A 109 7.02 -14.40 5.91
C LEU A 109 7.91 -13.25 5.44
N PRO A 110 7.77 -12.79 4.19
CA PRO A 110 8.27 -11.48 3.82
C PRO A 110 7.52 -10.39 4.58
N VAL A 111 8.25 -9.33 4.95
CA VAL A 111 7.74 -8.26 5.81
C VAL A 111 7.83 -6.91 5.12
N LEU A 112 6.81 -6.07 5.34
CA LEU A 112 6.70 -4.71 4.86
C LEU A 112 6.53 -3.71 6.02
N THR A 113 7.22 -2.58 5.94
CA THR A 113 6.99 -1.43 6.83
C THR A 113 7.08 -0.10 6.10
N ASP A 114 6.44 0.94 6.66
CA ASP A 114 6.55 2.31 6.15
C ASP A 114 7.90 2.92 6.52
N VAL A 115 8.44 3.77 5.63
CA VAL A 115 9.60 4.63 5.90
C VAL A 115 9.21 6.10 5.71
N HIS A 116 9.73 7.00 6.57
CA HIS A 116 9.28 8.39 6.62
C HIS A 116 10.38 9.39 6.27
N GLU A 117 11.63 9.00 6.43
CA GLU A 117 12.82 9.81 6.17
C GLU A 117 13.87 9.02 5.40
N PRO A 118 14.69 9.66 4.55
CA PRO A 118 15.74 8.96 3.81
C PRO A 118 16.69 8.14 4.71
N ALA A 119 17.03 8.64 5.89
CA ALA A 119 17.90 7.94 6.84
C ALA A 119 17.28 6.66 7.43
N HIS A 120 15.95 6.53 7.39
CA HIS A 120 15.27 5.34 7.89
C HIS A 120 15.34 4.16 6.91
N CYS A 121 15.55 4.45 5.61
CA CYS A 121 15.48 3.42 4.57
C CYS A 121 16.50 2.30 4.75
N GLU A 122 17.77 2.66 4.98
CA GLU A 122 18.86 1.67 5.16
C GLU A 122 18.65 0.84 6.41
N VAL A 123 18.24 1.46 7.53
CA VAL A 123 17.98 0.74 8.79
C VAL A 123 16.81 -0.22 8.65
N ALA A 124 15.70 0.22 8.04
CA ALA A 124 14.53 -0.63 7.83
C ALA A 124 14.83 -1.78 6.86
N ALA A 125 15.62 -1.53 5.80
CA ALA A 125 15.99 -2.54 4.80
C ALA A 125 16.77 -3.73 5.36
N GLN A 126 17.40 -3.59 6.52
CA GLN A 126 18.08 -4.70 7.19
C GLN A 126 17.10 -5.70 7.83
N ALA A 127 15.86 -5.25 8.12
CA ALA A 127 14.88 -6.04 8.86
C ALA A 127 13.67 -6.46 8.01
N VAL A 128 13.41 -5.79 6.87
CA VAL A 128 12.22 -6.03 6.06
C VAL A 128 12.56 -6.24 4.57
N ASP A 129 11.63 -6.83 3.83
CA ASP A 129 11.77 -7.14 2.41
C ASP A 129 11.19 -6.04 1.52
N VAL A 130 10.24 -5.26 2.06
CA VAL A 130 9.55 -4.20 1.34
C VAL A 130 9.56 -2.91 2.15
N LEU A 131 10.02 -1.84 1.52
CA LEU A 131 9.89 -0.47 2.03
C LEU A 131 8.65 0.17 1.43
N GLN A 132 7.74 0.65 2.27
CA GLN A 132 6.54 1.36 1.81
C GLN A 132 6.73 2.86 1.96
N ILE A 133 6.44 3.59 0.87
CA ILE A 133 6.37 5.05 0.89
C ILE A 133 4.93 5.45 1.19
N PRO A 134 4.67 6.15 2.32
CA PRO A 134 3.34 6.65 2.66
C PRO A 134 2.75 7.58 1.61
N ALA A 135 1.43 7.61 1.50
CA ALA A 135 0.72 8.39 0.48
C ALA A 135 1.08 9.89 0.49
N PHE A 136 1.21 10.50 1.66
CA PHE A 136 1.60 11.91 1.76
C PHE A 136 3.04 12.19 1.29
N LEU A 137 3.91 11.19 1.30
CA LEU A 137 5.32 11.30 0.95
C LEU A 137 5.64 10.78 -0.45
N CYS A 138 4.64 10.38 -1.23
CA CYS A 138 4.83 9.74 -2.54
C CYS A 138 5.54 10.63 -3.59
N ARG A 139 5.68 11.92 -3.34
CA ARG A 139 6.40 12.85 -4.22
C ARG A 139 7.80 13.23 -3.71
N GLN A 140 8.20 12.82 -2.50
CA GLN A 140 9.47 13.18 -1.89
C GLN A 140 10.65 12.50 -2.58
N THR A 141 11.38 13.25 -3.39
CA THR A 141 12.44 12.71 -4.26
C THR A 141 13.52 12.00 -3.46
N ASP A 142 14.04 12.62 -2.40
CA ASP A 142 15.15 12.06 -1.62
C ASP A 142 14.74 10.76 -0.92
N LEU A 143 13.48 10.67 -0.43
CA LEU A 143 12.96 9.47 0.21
C LEU A 143 12.81 8.31 -0.80
N LEU A 144 12.25 8.59 -1.98
CA LEU A 144 12.06 7.60 -3.04
C LEU A 144 13.40 7.06 -3.55
N VAL A 145 14.37 7.95 -3.78
CA VAL A 145 15.72 7.57 -4.21
C VAL A 145 16.45 6.79 -3.12
N ALA A 146 16.34 7.20 -1.85
CA ALA A 146 16.94 6.47 -0.74
C ALA A 146 16.35 5.06 -0.58
N ALA A 147 15.03 4.92 -0.68
CA ALA A 147 14.38 3.61 -0.68
C ALA A 147 14.85 2.75 -1.87
N GLY A 148 14.95 3.33 -3.07
CA GLY A 148 15.47 2.64 -4.26
C GLY A 148 16.89 2.11 -4.06
N LYS A 149 17.79 2.90 -3.48
CA LYS A 149 19.20 2.54 -3.24
C LYS A 149 19.39 1.34 -2.33
N THR A 150 18.41 1.02 -1.47
CA THR A 150 18.49 -0.16 -0.59
C THR A 150 18.43 -1.49 -1.35
N GLY A 151 17.95 -1.47 -2.61
CA GLY A 151 17.71 -2.68 -3.39
C GLY A 151 16.54 -3.53 -2.89
N ARG A 152 15.83 -3.18 -1.81
CA ARG A 152 14.58 -3.85 -1.39
C ARG A 152 13.44 -3.49 -2.34
N ALA A 153 12.39 -4.30 -2.38
CA ALA A 153 11.19 -3.94 -3.11
C ALA A 153 10.59 -2.66 -2.52
N VAL A 154 10.06 -1.77 -3.37
CA VAL A 154 9.47 -0.50 -2.94
C VAL A 154 8.00 -0.45 -3.32
N ASN A 155 7.14 -0.34 -2.32
CA ASN A 155 5.72 -0.05 -2.49
C ASN A 155 5.49 1.46 -2.36
N ILE A 156 4.82 2.06 -3.33
CA ILE A 156 4.49 3.49 -3.27
C ILE A 156 2.98 3.64 -3.19
N LYS A 157 2.48 4.12 -2.04
CA LYS A 157 1.07 4.48 -1.91
C LYS A 157 0.77 5.76 -2.67
N LYS A 158 -0.22 5.73 -3.56
CA LYS A 158 -0.66 6.91 -4.30
C LYS A 158 -1.20 7.96 -3.33
N GLY A 159 -0.69 9.18 -3.41
CA GLY A 159 -1.24 10.31 -2.67
C GLY A 159 -2.69 10.60 -3.05
N GLN A 160 -3.50 11.00 -2.07
CA GLN A 160 -4.91 11.35 -2.29
C GLN A 160 -5.11 12.56 -3.20
N PHE A 161 -4.03 13.26 -3.51
CA PHE A 161 -3.95 14.46 -4.35
C PHE A 161 -3.21 14.24 -5.67
N VAL A 162 -2.81 12.98 -5.98
CA VAL A 162 -2.01 12.64 -7.17
C VAL A 162 -2.88 11.90 -8.17
N ALA A 163 -2.84 12.36 -9.41
CA ALA A 163 -3.50 11.65 -10.51
C ALA A 163 -2.79 10.30 -10.79
N PRO A 164 -3.51 9.25 -11.21
CA PRO A 164 -2.94 7.91 -11.38
C PRO A 164 -1.79 7.86 -12.40
N TRP A 165 -1.83 8.64 -13.48
CA TRP A 165 -0.76 8.71 -14.47
C TRP A 165 0.49 9.42 -13.96
N ASP A 166 0.37 10.34 -12.98
CA ASP A 166 1.51 11.06 -12.40
C ASP A 166 2.34 10.17 -11.44
N MET A 167 1.81 8.99 -11.07
CA MET A 167 2.58 8.03 -10.30
C MET A 167 3.81 7.50 -11.06
N GLY A 168 3.84 7.64 -12.38
CA GLY A 168 5.03 7.34 -13.18
C GLY A 168 6.28 8.10 -12.72
N HIS A 169 6.13 9.36 -12.30
CA HIS A 169 7.26 10.15 -11.77
C HIS A 169 7.79 9.62 -10.43
N ALA A 170 6.91 9.06 -9.60
CA ALA A 170 7.34 8.43 -8.35
C ALA A 170 8.08 7.11 -8.61
N VAL A 171 7.60 6.32 -9.56
CA VAL A 171 8.25 5.10 -10.04
C VAL A 171 9.64 5.41 -10.61
N GLU A 172 9.75 6.42 -11.48
CA GLU A 172 11.01 6.86 -12.08
C GLU A 172 12.08 7.21 -11.05
N LYS A 173 11.70 7.88 -9.95
CA LYS A 173 12.64 8.22 -8.88
C LYS A 173 13.26 6.99 -8.20
N VAL A 174 12.49 5.93 -8.02
CA VAL A 174 13.01 4.67 -7.45
C VAL A 174 13.87 3.95 -8.48
N THR A 175 13.40 3.86 -9.73
CA THR A 175 14.15 3.16 -10.80
C THR A 175 15.42 3.88 -11.20
N SER A 176 15.48 5.22 -11.07
CA SER A 176 16.71 6.00 -11.29
C SER A 176 17.84 5.62 -10.34
N ALA A 177 17.52 5.02 -9.18
CA ALA A 177 18.49 4.45 -8.25
C ALA A 177 18.96 3.03 -8.63
N GLY A 178 18.54 2.51 -9.79
CA GLY A 178 18.86 1.16 -10.27
C GLY A 178 17.94 0.05 -9.74
N ASN A 179 16.83 0.38 -9.08
CA ASN A 179 15.93 -0.60 -8.49
C ASN A 179 14.64 -0.77 -9.32
N PRO A 180 14.47 -1.87 -10.08
CA PRO A 180 13.28 -2.11 -10.89
C PRO A 180 12.11 -2.71 -10.09
N ARG A 181 12.30 -3.11 -8.82
CA ARG A 181 11.31 -3.79 -7.98
C ARG A 181 10.37 -2.79 -7.31
N VAL A 182 9.51 -2.17 -8.11
CA VAL A 182 8.54 -1.15 -7.67
C VAL A 182 7.13 -1.64 -7.94
N PHE A 183 6.22 -1.40 -7.01
CA PHE A 183 4.80 -1.58 -7.19
C PHE A 183 4.01 -0.46 -6.51
N LEU A 184 2.81 -0.21 -6.99
CA LEU A 184 1.98 0.91 -6.57
C LEU A 184 0.80 0.43 -5.73
N THR A 185 0.31 1.31 -4.85
CA THR A 185 -0.91 1.03 -4.08
C THR A 185 -1.93 2.17 -4.26
N GLU A 186 -3.10 1.83 -4.79
CA GLU A 186 -4.27 2.73 -4.83
C GLU A 186 -4.96 2.74 -3.46
N ARG A 187 -5.34 3.94 -2.99
CA ARG A 187 -6.00 4.12 -1.69
C ARG A 187 -7.03 5.26 -1.67
N GLY A 188 -7.50 5.67 -2.83
CA GLY A 188 -8.47 6.74 -3.00
C GLY A 188 -7.87 8.11 -3.25
N PHE A 189 -8.73 9.01 -3.67
CA PHE A 189 -8.46 10.41 -3.98
C PHE A 189 -9.39 11.30 -3.15
N SER A 190 -8.90 12.46 -2.69
CA SER A 190 -9.71 13.43 -1.95
C SER A 190 -10.83 13.98 -2.82
N PHE A 191 -12.07 13.88 -2.35
CA PHE A 191 -13.25 14.36 -3.03
C PHE A 191 -14.10 15.22 -2.08
N GLY A 192 -13.91 16.52 -2.16
CA GLY A 192 -14.44 17.46 -1.18
C GLY A 192 -13.67 17.38 0.16
N TYR A 193 -14.33 17.78 1.24
CA TYR A 193 -13.73 17.79 2.58
C TYR A 193 -13.96 16.43 3.27
N ASN A 194 -12.92 15.91 3.91
CA ASN A 194 -12.97 14.72 4.77
C ASN A 194 -13.56 13.46 4.10
N ASN A 195 -13.48 13.38 2.78
CA ASN A 195 -14.01 12.25 2.03
C ASN A 195 -13.02 11.75 0.97
N LEU A 196 -13.07 10.45 0.68
CA LEU A 196 -12.27 9.81 -0.34
C LEU A 196 -13.17 9.06 -1.33
N VAL A 197 -12.76 9.05 -2.59
CA VAL A 197 -13.39 8.27 -3.66
C VAL A 197 -12.32 7.46 -4.37
N VAL A 198 -12.62 6.21 -4.68
CA VAL A 198 -11.77 5.37 -5.54
C VAL A 198 -12.31 5.37 -6.95
N ASP A 199 -11.51 5.84 -7.90
CA ASP A 199 -11.77 5.65 -9.31
C ASP A 199 -11.15 4.31 -9.75
N MET A 200 -11.98 3.29 -10.00
CA MET A 200 -11.52 1.96 -10.40
C MET A 200 -10.71 1.97 -11.71
N ARG A 201 -10.90 2.99 -12.57
CA ARG A 201 -10.08 3.19 -13.77
C ARG A 201 -8.62 3.49 -13.45
N SER A 202 -8.35 4.06 -12.26
CA SER A 202 -6.99 4.35 -11.79
C SER A 202 -6.13 3.09 -11.71
N LEU A 203 -6.73 1.95 -11.39
CA LEU A 203 -6.05 0.65 -11.31
C LEU A 203 -5.49 0.25 -12.69
N ALA A 204 -6.32 0.31 -13.72
CA ALA A 204 -5.90 0.00 -15.09
C ALA A 204 -4.86 1.00 -15.64
N VAL A 205 -4.93 2.28 -15.23
CA VAL A 205 -3.94 3.30 -15.60
C VAL A 205 -2.59 2.99 -14.95
N MET A 206 -2.57 2.77 -13.63
CA MET A 206 -1.33 2.54 -12.88
C MET A 206 -0.69 1.19 -13.22
N ARG A 207 -1.46 0.15 -13.59
CA ARG A 207 -0.90 -1.15 -14.04
C ARG A 207 -0.02 -1.04 -15.30
N LYS A 208 -0.17 0.03 -16.08
CA LYS A 208 0.74 0.32 -17.19
C LYS A 208 2.10 0.86 -16.76
N LEU A 209 2.20 1.30 -15.51
CA LEU A 209 3.40 1.90 -14.92
C LEU A 209 4.17 0.88 -14.07
N ALA A 210 3.47 0.09 -13.26
CA ALA A 210 4.02 -0.94 -12.36
C ALA A 210 2.88 -1.87 -11.89
N PRO A 211 3.16 -3.03 -11.27
CA PRO A 211 2.15 -3.84 -10.59
C PRO A 211 1.36 -3.02 -9.56
N VAL A 212 0.07 -3.30 -9.40
CA VAL A 212 -0.84 -2.48 -8.58
C VAL A 212 -1.51 -3.29 -7.48
N VAL A 213 -1.44 -2.77 -6.28
CA VAL A 213 -2.16 -3.23 -5.09
C VAL A 213 -3.31 -2.27 -4.79
N PHE A 214 -4.44 -2.80 -4.35
CA PHE A 214 -5.55 -2.02 -3.85
C PHE A 214 -5.59 -2.06 -2.31
N ASP A 215 -5.60 -0.88 -1.69
CA ASP A 215 -5.75 -0.71 -0.25
C ASP A 215 -7.23 -0.59 0.12
N GLY A 216 -7.81 -1.68 0.58
CA GLY A 216 -9.22 -1.74 0.95
C GLY A 216 -9.53 -0.98 2.24
N THR A 217 -8.57 -0.88 3.16
CA THR A 217 -8.79 -0.27 4.49
C THR A 217 -8.65 1.24 4.50
N HIS A 218 -7.64 1.78 3.80
CA HIS A 218 -7.46 3.24 3.75
C HIS A 218 -8.34 3.92 2.70
N SER A 219 -8.92 3.18 1.76
CA SER A 219 -9.86 3.72 0.78
C SER A 219 -11.21 4.13 1.38
N VAL A 220 -11.54 3.60 2.56
CA VAL A 220 -12.81 3.90 3.27
C VAL A 220 -12.62 4.87 4.43
N GLN A 221 -11.44 5.48 4.55
CA GLN A 221 -11.19 6.53 5.55
C GLN A 221 -12.04 7.77 5.28
N THR A 222 -12.47 8.42 6.37
CA THR A 222 -12.97 9.79 6.37
C THR A 222 -11.93 10.64 7.11
N PRO A 223 -10.95 11.23 6.40
CA PRO A 223 -9.80 11.89 7.01
C PRO A 223 -10.23 13.02 7.95
N SER A 224 -9.67 13.05 9.18
CA SER A 224 -9.91 14.10 10.18
C SER A 224 -11.37 14.37 10.55
N SER A 225 -12.30 13.45 10.28
CA SER A 225 -13.74 13.63 10.51
C SER A 225 -14.18 13.42 11.96
N ALA A 226 -13.33 12.84 12.82
CA ALA A 226 -13.68 12.41 14.18
C ALA A 226 -12.83 13.12 15.25
N GLY A 227 -12.98 14.46 15.36
CA GLY A 227 -12.41 15.22 16.48
C GLY A 227 -10.88 15.06 16.66
N GLY A 228 -10.10 15.18 15.56
CA GLY A 228 -8.63 15.01 15.57
C GLY A 228 -8.16 13.58 15.31
N LYS A 229 -9.06 12.70 14.91
CA LYS A 229 -8.77 11.34 14.41
C LYS A 229 -9.44 11.15 13.05
N SER A 230 -8.93 10.24 12.24
CA SER A 230 -9.64 9.78 11.06
C SER A 230 -10.79 8.87 11.47
N GLY A 231 -11.97 9.11 10.91
CA GLY A 231 -13.07 8.17 10.91
C GLY A 231 -12.96 7.17 9.76
N GLY A 232 -13.97 6.33 9.59
CA GLY A 232 -14.02 5.37 8.50
C GLY A 232 -15.37 4.70 8.35
N GLN A 233 -15.51 4.01 7.23
CA GLN A 233 -16.71 3.29 6.85
C GLN A 233 -16.33 1.84 6.47
N PRO A 234 -15.91 1.01 7.45
CA PRO A 234 -15.35 -0.32 7.20
C PRO A 234 -16.33 -1.26 6.51
N GLU A 235 -17.64 -1.01 6.56
CA GLU A 235 -18.67 -1.72 5.82
C GLU A 235 -18.47 -1.68 4.30
N PHE A 236 -17.75 -0.70 3.78
CA PHE A 236 -17.43 -0.60 2.34
C PHE A 236 -16.13 -1.32 1.95
N ILE A 237 -15.33 -1.82 2.89
CA ILE A 237 -14.12 -2.60 2.55
C ILE A 237 -14.45 -3.76 1.61
N PRO A 238 -15.45 -4.64 1.91
CA PRO A 238 -15.79 -5.74 1.01
C PRO A 238 -16.34 -5.29 -0.34
N VAL A 239 -16.99 -4.14 -0.41
CA VAL A 239 -17.54 -3.59 -1.66
C VAL A 239 -16.42 -3.15 -2.59
N LEU A 240 -15.51 -2.31 -2.08
CA LEU A 240 -14.40 -1.78 -2.87
C LEU A 240 -13.36 -2.84 -3.22
N ALA A 241 -13.05 -3.76 -2.29
CA ALA A 241 -12.13 -4.85 -2.55
C ALA A 241 -12.62 -5.76 -3.68
N ARG A 242 -13.92 -6.11 -3.72
CA ARG A 242 -14.51 -6.90 -4.82
C ARG A 242 -14.41 -6.16 -6.16
N ALA A 243 -14.72 -4.87 -6.18
CA ALA A 243 -14.62 -4.05 -7.38
C ALA A 243 -13.16 -3.95 -7.89
N ALA A 244 -12.20 -3.79 -6.99
CA ALA A 244 -10.79 -3.72 -7.33
C ALA A 244 -10.26 -5.05 -7.88
N VAL A 245 -10.61 -6.18 -7.27
CA VAL A 245 -10.23 -7.51 -7.79
C VAL A 245 -10.84 -7.76 -9.16
N ALA A 246 -12.13 -7.41 -9.36
CA ALA A 246 -12.77 -7.52 -10.67
C ALA A 246 -12.15 -6.58 -11.73
N ALA A 247 -11.60 -5.42 -11.31
CA ALA A 247 -10.86 -4.53 -12.20
C ALA A 247 -9.43 -5.02 -12.53
N GLY A 248 -8.96 -6.08 -11.87
CA GLY A 248 -7.70 -6.75 -12.16
C GLY A 248 -6.50 -6.14 -11.44
N VAL A 249 -6.48 -6.12 -10.11
CA VAL A 249 -5.30 -5.78 -9.30
C VAL A 249 -4.37 -6.97 -9.14
N ASP A 250 -3.09 -6.71 -8.88
CA ASP A 250 -2.09 -7.73 -8.62
C ASP A 250 -2.11 -8.17 -7.14
N GLY A 251 -2.53 -7.30 -6.24
CA GLY A 251 -2.60 -7.59 -4.81
C GLY A 251 -3.60 -6.75 -4.05
N LEU A 252 -3.82 -7.14 -2.80
CA LEU A 252 -4.68 -6.45 -1.84
C LEU A 252 -3.87 -6.01 -0.63
N PHE A 253 -4.20 -4.85 -0.08
CA PHE A 253 -3.66 -4.36 1.18
C PHE A 253 -4.81 -4.21 2.18
N LEU A 254 -4.75 -4.93 3.32
CA LEU A 254 -5.77 -4.93 4.35
C LEU A 254 -5.11 -4.79 5.73
N GLU A 255 -5.35 -3.69 6.42
CA GLU A 255 -5.03 -3.61 7.84
C GLU A 255 -6.08 -4.37 8.65
N VAL A 256 -5.62 -5.28 9.50
CA VAL A 256 -6.48 -6.15 10.30
C VAL A 256 -6.19 -5.98 11.78
N HIS A 257 -7.20 -6.16 12.62
CA HIS A 257 -7.05 -6.13 14.06
C HIS A 257 -8.02 -7.14 14.70
N ASP A 258 -7.61 -7.76 15.80
CA ASP A 258 -8.45 -8.68 16.57
C ASP A 258 -9.56 -7.97 17.35
N ASP A 259 -9.33 -6.71 17.72
CA ASP A 259 -10.28 -5.83 18.43
C ASP A 259 -10.23 -4.39 17.86
N PRO A 260 -10.78 -4.13 16.65
CA PRO A 260 -10.69 -2.83 15.99
C PRO A 260 -11.13 -1.63 16.84
N PRO A 261 -12.20 -1.70 17.67
CA PRO A 261 -12.60 -0.59 18.53
C PRO A 261 -11.52 -0.11 19.50
N ASN A 262 -10.66 -1.01 19.97
CA ASN A 262 -9.59 -0.73 20.93
C ASN A 262 -8.20 -0.58 20.29
N ALA A 263 -8.09 -0.66 18.95
CA ALA A 263 -6.84 -0.45 18.24
C ALA A 263 -6.25 0.93 18.52
N LYS A 264 -4.93 0.99 18.75
CA LYS A 264 -4.21 2.25 19.03
C LYS A 264 -4.08 3.15 17.80
N SER A 265 -4.33 2.61 16.60
CA SER A 265 -4.25 3.32 15.33
C SER A 265 -5.32 2.81 14.36
N ASP A 266 -6.00 3.73 13.69
CA ASP A 266 -6.92 3.53 12.57
C ASP A 266 -7.98 2.43 12.76
N GLY A 267 -8.36 2.16 14.02
CA GLY A 267 -9.36 1.14 14.37
C GLY A 267 -10.70 1.33 13.65
N ALA A 268 -11.10 2.59 13.36
CA ALA A 268 -12.32 2.87 12.59
C ALA A 268 -12.30 2.33 11.16
N ASN A 269 -11.12 1.97 10.63
CA ASN A 269 -10.96 1.44 9.27
C ASN A 269 -10.42 0.01 9.25
N ALA A 270 -9.89 -0.48 10.37
CA ALA A 270 -9.31 -1.81 10.42
C ALA A 270 -10.38 -2.88 10.17
N LEU A 271 -10.05 -3.86 9.34
CA LEU A 271 -10.88 -5.04 9.15
C LEU A 271 -10.79 -5.92 10.40
N ASN A 272 -11.91 -6.40 10.92
CA ASN A 272 -11.88 -7.40 11.98
C ASN A 272 -11.22 -8.67 11.46
N LEU A 273 -10.28 -9.22 12.23
CA LEU A 273 -9.53 -10.41 11.86
C LEU A 273 -10.44 -11.61 11.54
N ASN A 274 -11.61 -11.72 12.21
CA ASN A 274 -12.58 -12.76 11.94
C ASN A 274 -13.25 -12.65 10.56
N ASP A 275 -13.29 -11.44 9.99
CA ASP A 275 -13.89 -11.19 8.67
C ASP A 275 -12.90 -11.41 7.52
N LEU A 276 -11.60 -11.58 7.83
CA LEU A 276 -10.56 -11.71 6.80
C LEU A 276 -10.75 -12.96 5.94
N ARG A 277 -10.92 -14.14 6.54
CA ARG A 277 -11.09 -15.40 5.79
C ARG A 277 -12.29 -15.35 4.82
N PRO A 278 -13.54 -15.06 5.26
CA PRO A 278 -14.68 -15.04 4.35
C PRO A 278 -14.57 -13.96 3.28
N LEU A 279 -13.88 -12.87 3.55
CA LEU A 279 -13.59 -11.87 2.53
C LEU A 279 -12.62 -12.43 1.47
N LEU A 280 -11.49 -13.02 1.88
CA LEU A 280 -10.51 -13.57 0.95
C LEU A 280 -11.06 -14.67 0.05
N GLU A 281 -11.87 -15.59 0.59
CA GLU A 281 -12.52 -16.65 -0.18
C GLU A 281 -13.38 -16.07 -1.32
N ARG A 282 -14.16 -15.03 -1.03
CA ARG A 282 -14.96 -14.33 -2.04
C ARG A 282 -14.11 -13.62 -3.09
N LEU A 283 -13.01 -12.99 -2.66
CA LEU A 283 -12.11 -12.24 -3.55
C LEU A 283 -11.35 -13.19 -4.49
N LEU A 284 -10.91 -14.35 -3.99
CA LEU A 284 -10.27 -15.38 -4.81
C LEU A 284 -11.23 -15.97 -5.85
N ALA A 285 -12.51 -16.18 -5.49
CA ALA A 285 -13.52 -16.62 -6.45
C ALA A 285 -13.77 -15.59 -7.57
N ILE A 286 -13.79 -14.30 -7.23
CA ILE A 286 -13.90 -13.23 -8.24
C ILE A 286 -12.63 -13.18 -9.11
N HIS A 287 -11.45 -13.27 -8.50
CA HIS A 287 -10.18 -13.28 -9.24
C HIS A 287 -10.12 -14.40 -10.26
N ALA A 288 -10.56 -15.60 -9.89
CA ALA A 288 -10.56 -16.77 -10.78
C ALA A 288 -11.44 -16.63 -12.03
N VAL A 289 -12.43 -15.73 -12.03
CA VAL A 289 -13.32 -15.48 -13.19
C VAL A 289 -13.03 -14.17 -13.91
N ALA A 290 -12.24 -13.28 -13.29
CA ALA A 290 -11.88 -11.96 -13.84
C ALA A 290 -10.50 -11.93 -14.52
N SER A 291 -9.66 -12.96 -14.31
CA SER A 291 -8.29 -13.11 -14.85
C SER A 291 -8.24 -13.79 -16.20
#